data_f2d02d045cc353c11a3466f05bb9d2d7
#
_entry.id   f2d02d045cc353c11a3466f05bb9d2d7
#
_cell.length_a   1.000
_cell.length_b   1.000
_cell.length_c   1.000
_cell.angle_alpha   90.00
_cell.angle_beta   90.00
_cell.angle_gamma   90.00
#
_symmetry.space_group_name_H-M   'P 1'
#
loop_
_entity.id
_entity.type
_entity.pdbx_description
1 polymer ?
#
loop_
_entity_poly.entity_id
_entity_poly.type
_entity_poly.pdbx_seq_one_letter_code
_entity_poly.pdbx_strand_id
1 'polypeptide(L)'
;MDGVELQILWSNLIGIVSEQARALQRIAFSPIVREAGDLANGLFDARARMVAQAVTGTPGHINSLAAAAGNLLQHVEEGSLKPGDVLITNDPWMSAGHFFDITVLSPIFRGDRIIGYAGSTIHHTDIGGYGIGSGARDIHEEGLWIPVLKL
;
A
#
# COMPACT_ATOMS: atom_id res chain seq x y z
N MET A 1 -14.62 23.61 10.66
CA MET A 1 -14.33 23.42 9.21
C MET A 1 -15.66 23.42 8.50
N ASP A 2 -15.87 24.34 7.59
CA ASP A 2 -17.06 24.38 6.77
C ASP A 2 -16.98 23.39 5.58
N GLY A 3 -18.07 23.30 4.78
CA GLY A 3 -18.12 22.34 3.67
C GLY A 3 -17.11 22.64 2.56
N VAL A 4 -16.77 23.90 2.35
CA VAL A 4 -15.80 24.32 1.32
C VAL A 4 -14.38 23.99 1.77
N GLU A 5 -14.04 24.29 3.01
CA GLU A 5 -12.75 23.93 3.60
C GLU A 5 -12.51 22.41 3.58
N LEU A 6 -13.54 21.61 3.90
CA LEU A 6 -13.47 20.16 3.83
C LEU A 6 -13.20 19.67 2.39
N GLN A 7 -13.90 20.23 1.41
CA GLN A 7 -13.73 19.88 0.01
C GLN A 7 -12.33 20.23 -0.50
N ILE A 8 -11.79 21.38 -0.12
CA ILE A 8 -10.42 21.79 -0.46
C ILE A 8 -9.41 20.84 0.16
N LEU A 9 -9.54 20.53 1.46
CA LEU A 9 -8.67 19.58 2.15
C LEU A 9 -8.68 18.22 1.46
N TRP A 10 -9.85 17.68 1.18
CA TRP A 10 -9.98 16.37 0.54
C TRP A 10 -9.39 16.35 -0.86
N SER A 11 -9.63 17.38 -1.66
CA SER A 11 -9.03 17.52 -2.99
C SER A 11 -7.50 17.57 -2.93
N ASN A 12 -6.93 18.23 -1.92
CA ASN A 12 -5.49 18.26 -1.70
C ASN A 12 -4.94 16.88 -1.32
N LEU A 13 -5.62 16.12 -0.46
CA LEU A 13 -5.22 14.75 -0.11
C LEU A 13 -5.22 13.83 -1.33
N ILE A 14 -6.26 13.91 -2.18
CA ILE A 14 -6.32 13.17 -3.45
C ILE A 14 -5.16 13.59 -4.37
N GLY A 15 -4.85 14.87 -4.45
CA GLY A 15 -3.73 15.41 -5.22
C GLY A 15 -2.39 14.82 -4.76
N ILE A 16 -2.13 14.81 -3.46
CA ILE A 16 -0.90 14.28 -2.86
C ILE A 16 -0.75 12.78 -3.17
N VAL A 17 -1.78 11.99 -2.90
CA VAL A 17 -1.70 10.53 -3.11
C VAL A 17 -1.66 10.17 -4.60
N SER A 18 -2.24 10.98 -5.47
CA SER A 18 -2.13 10.79 -6.94
C SER A 18 -0.72 11.11 -7.43
N GLU A 19 -0.04 12.10 -6.86
CA GLU A 19 1.37 12.38 -7.21
C GLU A 19 2.29 11.28 -6.70
N GLN A 20 2.02 10.70 -5.52
CA GLN A 20 2.72 9.51 -5.02
C GLN A 20 2.61 8.34 -6.02
N ALA A 21 1.40 8.05 -6.53
CA ALA A 21 1.18 7.00 -7.53
C ALA A 21 1.95 7.26 -8.82
N ARG A 22 1.91 8.50 -9.34
CA ARG A 22 2.67 8.88 -10.53
C ARG A 22 4.17 8.77 -10.32
N ALA A 23 4.68 9.13 -9.14
CA ALA A 23 6.10 8.98 -8.81
C ALA A 23 6.51 7.51 -8.85
N LEU A 24 5.72 6.61 -8.27
CA LEU A 24 5.96 5.18 -8.30
C LEU A 24 5.94 4.63 -9.72
N GLN A 25 4.96 5.01 -10.56
CA GLN A 25 4.91 4.61 -11.97
C GLN A 25 6.16 5.04 -12.75
N ARG A 26 6.66 6.26 -12.50
CA ARG A 26 7.87 6.78 -13.18
C ARG A 26 9.14 6.01 -12.84
N ILE A 27 9.27 5.52 -11.60
CA ILE A 27 10.47 4.81 -11.14
C ILE A 27 10.36 3.29 -11.21
N ALA A 28 9.17 2.76 -11.47
CA ALA A 28 8.95 1.31 -11.52
C ALA A 28 9.71 0.66 -12.67
N PHE A 29 10.37 -0.45 -12.37
CA PHE A 29 10.96 -1.33 -13.39
C PHE A 29 9.91 -2.23 -14.05
N SER A 30 8.84 -2.56 -13.32
CA SER A 30 7.75 -3.39 -13.81
C SER A 30 6.97 -2.68 -14.93
N PRO A 31 6.89 -3.23 -16.14
CA PRO A 31 6.03 -2.72 -17.21
C PRO A 31 4.55 -2.72 -16.81
N ILE A 32 4.12 -3.70 -16.02
CA ILE A 32 2.74 -3.80 -15.53
C ILE A 32 2.38 -2.59 -14.67
N VAL A 33 3.27 -2.16 -13.79
CA VAL A 33 3.07 -0.95 -12.99
C VAL A 33 3.18 0.30 -13.84
N ARG A 34 4.25 0.40 -14.66
CA ARG A 34 4.56 1.62 -15.41
C ARG A 34 3.55 1.91 -16.51
N GLU A 35 3.09 0.88 -17.22
CA GLU A 35 2.25 1.02 -18.41
C GLU A 35 0.78 0.71 -18.12
N ALA A 36 0.49 -0.33 -17.37
CA ALA A 36 -0.88 -0.71 -17.02
C ALA A 36 -1.37 -0.07 -15.71
N GLY A 37 -0.48 0.52 -14.90
CA GLY A 37 -0.86 1.15 -13.64
C GLY A 37 -1.29 0.17 -12.56
N ASP A 38 -0.70 -1.02 -12.54
CA ASP A 38 -1.05 -2.07 -11.58
C ASP A 38 -0.42 -1.80 -10.20
N LEU A 39 -1.02 -0.83 -9.54
CA LEU A 39 -0.66 -0.35 -8.22
C LEU A 39 -1.88 0.27 -7.52
N ALA A 40 -1.77 0.45 -6.23
CA ALA A 40 -2.70 1.27 -5.44
C ALA A 40 -1.94 2.16 -4.46
N ASN A 41 -2.44 3.37 -4.25
CA ASN A 41 -1.92 4.29 -3.26
C ASN A 41 -3.06 4.88 -2.45
N GLY A 42 -2.87 4.96 -1.14
CA GLY A 42 -3.86 5.49 -0.22
C GLY A 42 -3.27 6.27 0.94
N LEU A 43 -4.04 7.22 1.44
CA LEU A 43 -3.83 7.88 2.71
C LEU A 43 -4.88 7.40 3.71
N PHE A 44 -4.46 7.20 4.94
CA PHE A 44 -5.27 6.65 6.00
C PHE A 44 -5.27 7.58 7.22
N ASP A 45 -6.38 7.61 7.95
CA ASP A 45 -6.42 8.28 9.26
C ASP A 45 -5.63 7.47 10.32
N ALA A 46 -5.53 8.02 11.53
CA ALA A 46 -4.82 7.37 12.64
C ALA A 46 -5.46 6.03 13.09
N ARG A 47 -6.65 5.69 12.59
CA ARG A 47 -7.34 4.41 12.82
C ARG A 47 -7.23 3.45 11.63
N ALA A 48 -6.32 3.71 10.71
CA ALA A 48 -6.14 2.94 9.47
C ALA A 48 -7.37 2.93 8.54
N ARG A 49 -8.26 3.91 8.60
CA ARG A 49 -9.36 4.05 7.66
C ARG A 49 -8.91 4.89 6.48
N MET A 50 -9.10 4.38 5.27
CA MET A 50 -8.72 5.11 4.06
C MET A 50 -9.52 6.41 3.94
N VAL A 51 -8.84 7.54 3.81
CA VAL A 51 -9.42 8.89 3.67
C VAL A 51 -9.26 9.46 2.27
N ALA A 52 -8.25 9.02 1.54
CA ALA A 52 -8.02 9.38 0.14
C ALA A 52 -7.30 8.27 -0.59
N GLN A 53 -7.61 8.10 -1.87
CA GLN A 53 -6.91 7.19 -2.78
C GLN A 53 -6.47 7.93 -4.04
N ALA A 54 -5.45 7.41 -4.72
CA ALA A 54 -5.03 7.93 -5.99
C ALA A 54 -6.12 7.75 -7.06
N VAL A 55 -6.18 8.68 -8.00
CA VAL A 55 -7.11 8.60 -9.14
C VAL A 55 -6.74 7.45 -10.09
N THR A 56 -5.46 7.09 -10.13
CA THR A 56 -4.93 5.96 -10.90
C THR A 56 -4.75 4.76 -9.97
N GLY A 57 -4.99 3.57 -10.49
CA GLY A 57 -4.78 2.32 -9.76
C GLY A 57 -5.81 1.26 -10.10
N THR A 58 -5.50 0.02 -9.74
CA THR A 58 -6.37 -1.13 -9.97
C THR A 58 -7.43 -1.19 -8.88
N PRO A 59 -8.73 -1.25 -9.20
CA PRO A 59 -9.80 -1.26 -8.19
C PRO A 59 -9.65 -2.38 -7.16
N GLY A 60 -9.18 -3.56 -7.56
CA GLY A 60 -8.91 -4.69 -6.66
C GLY A 60 -7.85 -4.32 -5.62
N HIS A 61 -6.73 -3.73 -6.05
CA HIS A 61 -5.64 -3.32 -5.17
C HIS A 61 -6.05 -2.21 -4.20
N ILE A 62 -6.91 -1.28 -4.62
CA ILE A 62 -7.39 -0.22 -3.72
C ILE A 62 -8.19 -0.81 -2.56
N ASN A 63 -9.09 -1.76 -2.84
CA ASN A 63 -9.89 -2.41 -1.80
C ASN A 63 -9.04 -3.28 -0.88
N SER A 64 -8.09 -4.05 -1.44
CA SER A 64 -7.18 -4.87 -0.64
C SER A 64 -6.24 -4.01 0.21
N LEU A 65 -5.70 -2.91 -0.34
CA LEU A 65 -4.89 -1.95 0.41
C LEU A 65 -5.68 -1.33 1.57
N ALA A 66 -6.96 -1.00 1.35
CA ALA A 66 -7.82 -0.45 2.40
C ALA A 66 -7.98 -1.43 3.59
N ALA A 67 -8.10 -2.72 3.31
CA ALA A 67 -8.15 -3.76 4.33
C ALA A 67 -6.76 -4.04 4.94
N ALA A 68 -5.72 -4.08 4.11
CA ALA A 68 -4.35 -4.38 4.52
C ALA A 68 -3.81 -3.41 5.57
N ALA A 69 -4.14 -2.13 5.51
CA ALA A 69 -3.69 -1.15 6.50
C ALA A 69 -4.09 -1.55 7.93
N GLY A 70 -5.34 -1.97 8.13
CA GLY A 70 -5.79 -2.48 9.42
C GLY A 70 -5.13 -3.81 9.81
N ASN A 71 -4.96 -4.72 8.85
CA ASN A 71 -4.34 -6.03 9.06
C ASN A 71 -2.87 -5.89 9.50
N LEU A 72 -2.10 -5.03 8.84
CA LEU A 72 -0.69 -4.81 9.16
C LEU A 72 -0.53 -4.25 10.59
N LEU A 73 -1.38 -3.31 10.99
CA LEU A 73 -1.28 -2.71 12.32
C LEU A 73 -1.62 -3.68 13.47
N GLN A 74 -2.36 -4.76 13.21
CA GLN A 74 -2.60 -5.80 14.22
C GLN A 74 -1.35 -6.62 14.56
N HIS A 75 -0.31 -6.58 13.69
CA HIS A 75 0.96 -7.27 13.89
C HIS A 75 2.05 -6.39 14.51
N VAL A 76 1.69 -5.18 14.91
CA VAL A 76 2.61 -4.19 15.48
C VAL A 76 2.15 -3.84 16.88
N GLU A 77 3.07 -3.86 17.83
CA GLU A 77 2.80 -3.43 19.20
C GLU A 77 2.38 -1.96 19.23
N GLU A 78 1.31 -1.66 19.95
CA GLU A 78 0.79 -0.29 20.08
C GLU A 78 1.87 0.66 20.60
N GLY A 79 2.06 1.79 19.93
CA GLY A 79 3.06 2.80 20.29
C GLY A 79 4.51 2.44 19.90
N SER A 80 4.76 1.28 19.26
CA SER A 80 6.13 0.89 18.87
C SER A 80 6.62 1.51 17.56
N LEU A 81 5.72 2.10 16.76
CA LEU A 81 6.10 2.75 15.51
C LEU A 81 6.78 4.09 15.77
N LYS A 82 7.83 4.36 15.00
CA LYS A 82 8.64 5.58 15.03
C LYS A 82 8.64 6.29 13.67
N PRO A 83 8.98 7.58 13.62
CA PRO A 83 9.21 8.26 12.36
C PRO A 83 10.29 7.54 11.53
N GLY A 84 9.96 7.21 10.29
CA GLY A 84 10.84 6.48 9.37
C GLY A 84 10.56 4.97 9.29
N ASP A 85 9.81 4.39 10.22
CA ASP A 85 9.41 2.99 10.13
C ASP A 85 8.51 2.76 8.91
N VAL A 86 8.65 1.56 8.33
CA VAL A 86 7.80 1.07 7.23
C VAL A 86 7.36 -0.34 7.56
N LEU A 87 6.07 -0.59 7.52
CA LEU A 87 5.53 -1.95 7.54
C LEU A 87 5.49 -2.47 6.10
N ILE A 88 5.87 -3.73 5.91
CA ILE A 88 5.89 -4.39 4.62
C ILE A 88 5.33 -5.80 4.73
N THR A 89 4.60 -6.23 3.71
CA THR A 89 4.17 -7.63 3.53
C THR A 89 3.79 -7.89 2.09
N ASN A 90 3.86 -9.14 1.67
CA ASN A 90 3.16 -9.67 0.51
C ASN A 90 2.28 -10.88 0.87
N ASP A 91 1.99 -11.06 2.16
CA ASP A 91 1.11 -12.14 2.62
C ASP A 91 -0.28 -11.99 1.98
N PRO A 92 -0.75 -12.98 1.21
CA PRO A 92 -2.00 -12.89 0.45
C PRO A 92 -3.23 -12.73 1.32
N TRP A 93 -3.20 -13.26 2.54
CA TRP A 93 -4.29 -13.19 3.49
C TRP A 93 -4.37 -11.83 4.20
N MET A 94 -3.25 -11.10 4.20
CA MET A 94 -3.14 -9.78 4.81
C MET A 94 -3.33 -8.65 3.79
N SER A 95 -3.08 -8.92 2.49
CA SER A 95 -3.04 -7.91 1.44
C SER A 95 -3.76 -8.36 0.16
N ALA A 96 -3.07 -8.47 -0.97
CA ALA A 96 -3.67 -8.45 -2.30
C ALA A 96 -3.96 -9.82 -2.93
N GLY A 97 -3.75 -10.93 -2.24
CA GLY A 97 -4.20 -12.26 -2.66
C GLY A 97 -3.17 -13.10 -3.40
N HIS A 98 -1.95 -12.58 -3.67
CA HIS A 98 -0.81 -13.33 -4.21
C HIS A 98 0.53 -12.66 -3.82
N PHE A 99 1.65 -13.39 -3.94
CA PHE A 99 2.96 -12.90 -3.47
C PHE A 99 3.54 -11.78 -4.33
N PHE A 100 3.11 -11.64 -5.58
CA PHE A 100 3.62 -10.60 -6.47
C PHE A 100 3.28 -9.18 -6.02
N ASP A 101 2.25 -9.00 -5.21
CA ASP A 101 1.81 -7.70 -4.73
C ASP A 101 2.43 -7.39 -3.37
N ILE A 102 3.42 -6.52 -3.36
CA ILE A 102 4.03 -6.05 -2.12
C ILE A 102 3.30 -4.81 -1.63
N THR A 103 2.81 -4.89 -0.39
CA THR A 103 2.14 -3.79 0.31
C THR A 103 3.08 -3.18 1.33
N VAL A 104 3.15 -1.86 1.34
CA VAL A 104 3.84 -1.07 2.36
C VAL A 104 2.91 -0.08 3.04
N LEU A 105 3.16 0.19 4.32
CA LEU A 105 2.42 1.16 5.11
C LEU A 105 3.40 1.95 6.00
N SER A 106 3.43 3.27 5.86
CA SER A 106 4.30 4.15 6.62
C SER A 106 3.49 5.08 7.52
N PRO A 107 3.82 5.22 8.81
CA PRO A 107 3.16 6.16 9.70
C PRO A 107 3.54 7.61 9.37
N ILE A 108 2.57 8.51 9.48
CA ILE A 108 2.74 9.95 9.34
C ILE A 108 2.65 10.58 10.72
N PHE A 109 3.74 11.23 11.13
CA PHE A 109 3.85 11.85 12.44
C PHE A 109 3.65 13.37 12.40
N ARG A 110 3.08 13.89 13.46
CA ARG A 110 3.12 15.32 13.81
C ARG A 110 3.63 15.44 15.25
N GLY A 111 4.89 15.85 15.41
CA GLY A 111 5.59 15.67 16.68
C GLY A 111 5.69 14.17 16.99
N ASP A 112 5.32 13.79 18.20
CA ASP A 112 5.37 12.39 18.66
C ASP A 112 4.07 11.61 18.42
N ARG A 113 3.10 12.21 17.71
CA ARG A 113 1.80 11.60 17.50
C ARG A 113 1.63 11.15 16.05
N ILE A 114 1.19 9.91 15.85
CA ILE A 114 0.72 9.43 14.54
C ILE A 114 -0.60 10.13 14.20
N ILE A 115 -0.65 10.81 13.07
CA ILE A 115 -1.84 11.49 12.54
C ILE A 115 -2.51 10.72 11.40
N GLY A 116 -1.83 9.74 10.85
CA GLY A 116 -2.31 8.90 9.75
C GLY A 116 -1.21 8.01 9.19
N TYR A 117 -1.51 7.39 8.06
CA TYR A 117 -0.57 6.52 7.35
C TYR A 117 -0.63 6.79 5.86
N ALA A 118 0.50 6.55 5.17
CA ALA A 118 0.58 6.45 3.72
C ALA A 118 0.84 5.00 3.35
N GLY A 119 0.08 4.45 2.40
CA GLY A 119 0.24 3.07 1.97
C GLY A 119 0.24 2.93 0.46
N SER A 120 0.91 1.88 -0.01
CA SER A 120 0.87 1.46 -1.41
C SER A 120 0.94 -0.05 -1.54
N THR A 121 0.30 -0.57 -2.60
CA THR A 121 0.45 -1.95 -3.08
C THR A 121 0.94 -1.88 -4.51
N ILE A 122 1.97 -2.65 -4.85
CA ILE A 122 2.64 -2.59 -6.15
C ILE A 122 2.89 -4.01 -6.64
N HIS A 123 2.50 -4.28 -7.90
CA HIS A 123 2.76 -5.56 -8.54
C HIS A 123 4.21 -5.69 -9.02
N HIS A 124 4.88 -6.77 -8.61
CA HIS A 124 6.24 -7.12 -9.02
C HIS A 124 6.24 -8.19 -10.09
N THR A 125 7.19 -8.12 -11.02
CA THR A 125 7.28 -9.07 -12.15
C THR A 125 8.04 -10.35 -11.81
N ASP A 126 8.92 -10.27 -10.83
CA ASP A 126 9.78 -11.38 -10.41
C ASP A 126 10.05 -11.29 -8.92
N ILE A 127 9.72 -12.35 -8.21
CA ILE A 127 9.95 -12.53 -6.77
C ILE A 127 10.66 -13.86 -6.48
N GLY A 128 11.32 -14.42 -7.49
CA GLY A 128 12.22 -15.56 -7.36
C GLY A 128 11.57 -16.95 -7.44
N GLY A 129 10.31 -17.04 -7.90
CA GLY A 129 9.60 -18.31 -8.07
C GLY A 129 9.24 -18.60 -9.53
N TYR A 130 8.10 -19.27 -9.73
CA TYR A 130 7.61 -19.67 -11.06
C TYR A 130 7.21 -18.49 -11.97
N GLY A 131 7.13 -17.30 -11.42
CA GLY A 131 6.65 -16.14 -12.16
C GLY A 131 5.12 -16.11 -12.29
N ILE A 132 4.62 -15.11 -13.02
CA ILE A 132 3.18 -14.93 -13.26
C ILE A 132 2.70 -15.97 -14.26
N GLY A 133 1.82 -16.87 -13.85
CA GLY A 133 1.22 -17.85 -14.75
C GLY A 133 0.63 -19.05 -14.02
N SER A 134 0.06 -19.97 -14.80
CA SER A 134 -0.59 -21.18 -14.28
C SER A 134 0.40 -22.32 -13.93
N GLY A 135 1.69 -22.04 -13.86
CA GLY A 135 2.71 -23.04 -13.58
C GLY A 135 2.83 -23.44 -12.11
N ALA A 136 2.56 -22.50 -11.20
CA ALA A 136 2.57 -22.75 -9.77
C ALA A 136 1.35 -23.59 -9.34
N ARG A 137 1.59 -24.60 -8.49
CA ARG A 137 0.56 -25.48 -7.93
C ARG A 137 0.16 -25.05 -6.52
N ASP A 138 1.01 -24.28 -5.88
CA ASP A 138 0.88 -23.78 -4.53
C ASP A 138 1.38 -22.34 -4.49
N ILE A 139 0.84 -21.52 -3.60
CA ILE A 139 1.21 -20.12 -3.50
C ILE A 139 2.68 -19.90 -3.14
N HIS A 140 3.28 -20.84 -2.40
CA HIS A 140 4.71 -20.78 -2.06
C HIS A 140 5.65 -21.02 -3.25
N GLU A 141 5.12 -21.58 -4.35
CA GLU A 141 5.86 -21.71 -5.61
C GLU A 141 5.93 -20.39 -6.39
N GLU A 142 5.10 -19.39 -6.05
CA GLU A 142 5.13 -18.05 -6.66
C GLU A 142 6.44 -17.31 -6.37
N GLY A 143 7.07 -17.55 -5.23
CA GLY A 143 8.36 -16.98 -4.87
C GLY A 143 8.48 -16.57 -3.41
N LEU A 144 9.18 -15.47 -3.15
CA LEU A 144 9.48 -14.98 -1.82
C LEU A 144 8.21 -14.56 -1.08
N TRP A 145 7.96 -15.21 0.06
CA TRP A 145 6.96 -14.75 1.03
C TRP A 145 7.59 -13.78 2.04
N ILE A 146 6.95 -12.64 2.22
CA ILE A 146 7.31 -11.62 3.19
C ILE A 146 6.16 -11.54 4.22
N PRO A 147 6.31 -12.08 5.43
CA PRO A 147 5.33 -11.86 6.49
C PRO A 147 5.26 -10.36 6.85
N VAL A 148 4.34 -9.98 7.73
CA VAL A 148 4.33 -8.59 8.21
C VAL A 148 5.62 -8.30 8.96
N LEU A 149 6.43 -7.40 8.40
CA LEU A 149 7.70 -6.96 8.98
C LEU A 149 7.68 -5.44 9.19
N LYS A 150 8.42 -5.01 10.20
CA LYS A 150 8.77 -3.60 10.43
C LYS A 150 10.22 -3.39 10.03
N LEU A 151 10.46 -2.46 9.08
CA LEU A 151 11.76 -2.01 8.59
C LEU A 151 12.14 -0.69 9.25
#